data_6e9b3c72f36a13209fd6dd5ba25e8569
#
_entry.id   6e9b3c72f36a13209fd6dd5ba25e8569
#
_cell.length_a   1.000
_cell.length_b   1.000
_cell.length_c   1.000
_cell.angle_alpha   90.00
_cell.angle_beta   90.00
_cell.angle_gamma   90.00
#
_symmetry.space_group_name_H-M   'P 1'
#
loop_
_entity.id
_entity.type
_entity.pdbx_description
1 polymer ?
#
loop_
_entity_poly.entity_id
_entity_poly.type
_entity_poly.pdbx_seq_one_letter_code
_entity_poly.pdbx_strand_id
1 'polypeptide(L)'
;MPIISEESLSNKKNQNLENFWLIDPIDGTYDYVNNGEEFTINAALILNRTPKVGLIYAPSKDRMFYSYAPGESYELSRGKKIKLNCSKKTNPNQIKAVHYSEKLKPEIKKLHQKYGVTEFQRMKSSLKFCVIASSEFDIYISEPRASEWDIAAGHAIVVNAGGLITDFDGKEIFYGKKDFKNPSLILKRSNVL
;
A
#
# COMPACT_ATOMS: atom_id res chain seq x y z
N MET A 1 -4.37 5.89 22.84
CA MET A 1 -4.77 5.91 21.43
C MET A 1 -5.39 4.56 21.08
N PRO A 2 -6.58 4.51 20.43
CA PRO A 2 -7.22 3.25 20.06
C PRO A 2 -6.36 2.43 19.09
N ILE A 3 -6.49 1.10 19.17
CA ILE A 3 -5.93 0.16 18.20
C ILE A 3 -7.11 -0.52 17.49
N ILE A 4 -7.10 -0.47 16.18
CA ILE A 4 -8.06 -1.16 15.31
C ILE A 4 -7.28 -2.22 14.54
N SER A 5 -7.73 -3.45 14.63
CA SER A 5 -7.15 -4.59 13.91
C SER A 5 -8.24 -5.34 13.17
N GLU A 6 -7.90 -6.00 12.08
CA GLU A 6 -8.80 -6.91 11.37
C GLU A 6 -9.47 -7.89 12.32
N GLU A 7 -8.71 -8.46 13.26
CA GLU A 7 -9.18 -9.46 14.22
C GLU A 7 -10.05 -8.90 15.37
N SER A 8 -10.12 -7.56 15.55
CA SER A 8 -10.79 -6.95 16.72
C SER A 8 -12.00 -6.07 16.37
N LEU A 9 -12.56 -6.22 15.18
CA LEU A 9 -13.62 -5.33 14.65
C LEU A 9 -14.98 -5.42 15.34
N SER A 10 -15.29 -6.52 16.05
CA SER A 10 -16.66 -6.80 16.54
C SER A 10 -17.26 -5.73 17.46
N ASN A 11 -16.44 -4.88 18.11
CA ASN A 11 -16.89 -3.93 19.12
C ASN A 11 -16.68 -2.45 18.76
N LYS A 12 -16.14 -2.11 17.58
CA LYS A 12 -15.69 -0.75 17.26
C LYS A 12 -16.38 -0.09 16.05
N LYS A 13 -17.41 -0.72 15.50
CA LYS A 13 -18.24 -0.13 14.43
C LYS A 13 -19.01 1.06 15.01
N ASN A 14 -18.82 2.24 14.43
CA ASN A 14 -19.49 3.51 14.72
C ASN A 14 -18.70 4.58 15.52
N GLN A 15 -17.38 4.45 15.70
CA GLN A 15 -16.58 5.52 16.26
C GLN A 15 -16.08 6.45 15.13
N ASN A 16 -16.19 7.76 15.34
CA ASN A 16 -15.54 8.73 14.47
C ASN A 16 -14.06 8.80 14.89
N LEU A 17 -13.20 8.03 14.23
CA LEU A 17 -11.80 7.88 14.61
C LEU A 17 -10.94 8.83 13.79
N GLU A 18 -10.25 9.74 14.47
CA GLU A 18 -9.29 10.66 13.85
C GLU A 18 -7.84 10.26 14.10
N ASN A 19 -7.56 9.72 15.30
CA ASN A 19 -6.22 9.34 15.74
C ASN A 19 -6.23 7.94 16.33
N PHE A 20 -5.61 6.98 15.64
CA PHE A 20 -5.63 5.57 16.02
C PHE A 20 -4.52 4.77 15.31
N TRP A 21 -4.26 3.57 15.81
CA TRP A 21 -3.45 2.58 15.10
C TRP A 21 -4.34 1.65 14.28
N LEU A 22 -3.90 1.37 13.05
CA LEU A 22 -4.43 0.31 12.21
C LEU A 22 -3.40 -0.82 12.12
N ILE A 23 -3.84 -2.04 12.40
CA ILE A 23 -2.97 -3.22 12.38
C ILE A 23 -3.65 -4.33 11.58
N ASP A 24 -2.93 -4.89 10.64
CA ASP A 24 -3.24 -6.16 10.03
C ASP A 24 -2.14 -7.15 10.43
N PRO A 25 -2.45 -8.10 11.31
CA PRO A 25 -1.46 -9.05 11.79
C PRO A 25 -0.94 -10.00 10.69
N ILE A 26 -1.78 -10.32 9.69
CA ILE A 26 -1.41 -11.21 8.58
C ILE A 26 -2.23 -10.85 7.32
N ASP A 27 -1.77 -9.85 6.56
CA ASP A 27 -2.30 -9.60 5.21
C ASP A 27 -1.82 -10.69 4.25
N GLY A 28 -2.75 -11.36 3.61
CA GLY A 28 -2.46 -12.52 2.78
C GLY A 28 -2.59 -13.84 3.55
N THR A 29 -3.57 -13.96 4.43
CA THR A 29 -3.87 -15.15 5.25
C THR A 29 -3.91 -16.45 4.44
N TYR A 30 -4.45 -16.42 3.21
CA TYR A 30 -4.45 -17.61 2.34
C TYR A 30 -3.04 -18.13 2.06
N ASP A 31 -2.10 -17.25 1.75
CA ASP A 31 -0.71 -17.63 1.49
C ASP A 31 -0.03 -18.12 2.76
N TYR A 32 -0.26 -17.44 3.88
CA TYR A 32 0.28 -17.85 5.19
C TYR A 32 -0.14 -19.27 5.56
N VAL A 33 -1.44 -19.59 5.47
CA VAL A 33 -1.97 -20.94 5.82
C VAL A 33 -1.49 -22.02 4.84
N ASN A 34 -1.25 -21.68 3.59
CA ASN A 34 -0.79 -22.62 2.57
C ASN A 34 0.74 -22.62 2.37
N ASN A 35 1.51 -22.14 3.34
CA ASN A 35 2.97 -22.03 3.27
C ASN A 35 3.48 -21.26 2.04
N GLY A 36 2.69 -20.29 1.57
CA GLY A 36 3.11 -19.34 0.53
C GLY A 36 4.01 -18.24 1.10
N GLU A 37 4.59 -17.43 0.23
CA GLU A 37 5.56 -16.41 0.62
C GLU A 37 5.01 -14.98 0.53
N GLU A 38 3.79 -14.80 0.02
CA GLU A 38 3.21 -13.48 -0.24
C GLU A 38 2.25 -13.05 0.88
N PHE A 39 2.75 -12.97 2.11
CA PHE A 39 2.02 -12.39 3.25
C PHE A 39 2.87 -11.34 3.96
N THR A 40 2.20 -10.40 4.63
CA THR A 40 2.84 -9.29 5.33
C THR A 40 2.18 -9.01 6.68
N ILE A 41 2.92 -8.37 7.57
CA ILE A 41 2.44 -7.80 8.82
C ILE A 41 2.42 -6.30 8.63
N ASN A 42 1.28 -5.64 8.88
CA ASN A 42 1.11 -4.22 8.63
C ASN A 42 0.75 -3.46 9.91
N ALA A 43 1.37 -2.32 10.13
CA ALA A 43 1.01 -1.37 11.18
C ALA A 43 1.08 0.07 10.68
N ALA A 44 0.05 0.86 10.96
CA ALA A 44 0.00 2.27 10.58
C ALA A 44 -0.51 3.14 11.72
N LEU A 45 0.11 4.31 11.91
CA LEU A 45 -0.39 5.37 12.77
C LEU A 45 -1.16 6.37 11.94
N ILE A 46 -2.44 6.52 12.26
CA ILE A 46 -3.33 7.51 11.67
C ILE A 46 -3.42 8.71 12.61
N LEU A 47 -3.16 9.90 12.08
CA LEU A 47 -3.36 11.17 12.77
C LEU A 47 -4.17 12.11 11.87
N ASN A 48 -5.23 12.71 12.44
CA ASN A 48 -6.16 13.55 11.69
C ASN A 48 -6.66 12.84 10.41
N ARG A 49 -7.03 11.58 10.56
CA ARG A 49 -7.54 10.71 9.49
C ARG A 49 -6.56 10.46 8.33
N THR A 50 -5.27 10.77 8.48
CA THR A 50 -4.22 10.53 7.47
C THR A 50 -3.11 9.64 8.04
N PRO A 51 -2.55 8.72 7.26
CA PRO A 51 -1.48 7.85 7.73
C PRO A 51 -0.17 8.65 7.81
N LYS A 52 0.48 8.63 8.97
CA LYS A 52 1.75 9.36 9.22
C LYS A 52 2.93 8.42 9.36
N VAL A 53 2.72 7.27 9.99
CA VAL A 53 3.73 6.24 10.18
C VAL A 53 3.22 4.95 9.55
N GLY A 54 4.09 4.23 8.89
CA GLY A 54 3.78 2.92 8.32
C GLY A 54 4.91 1.94 8.54
N LEU A 55 4.55 0.69 8.78
CA LEU A 55 5.46 -0.45 8.82
C LEU A 55 4.80 -1.62 8.10
N ILE A 56 5.54 -2.23 7.16
CA ILE A 56 5.20 -3.49 6.50
C ILE A 56 6.39 -4.41 6.63
N TYR A 57 6.16 -5.59 7.17
CA TYR A 57 7.17 -6.65 7.23
C TYR A 57 6.72 -7.85 6.41
N ALA A 58 7.54 -8.30 5.48
CA ALA A 58 7.36 -9.51 4.66
C ALA A 58 8.32 -10.59 5.18
N PRO A 59 7.89 -11.47 6.11
CA PRO A 59 8.78 -12.39 6.82
C PRO A 59 9.51 -13.37 5.89
N SER A 60 8.77 -13.96 4.94
CA SER A 60 9.33 -14.94 4.00
C SER A 60 10.39 -14.36 3.05
N LYS A 61 10.45 -13.04 2.93
CA LYS A 61 11.41 -12.34 2.05
C LYS A 61 12.50 -11.62 2.83
N ASP A 62 12.44 -11.63 4.17
CA ASP A 62 13.31 -10.88 5.08
C ASP A 62 13.43 -9.40 4.65
N ARG A 63 12.26 -8.79 4.37
CA ARG A 63 12.15 -7.39 3.96
C ARG A 63 11.21 -6.65 4.91
N MET A 64 11.68 -5.60 5.56
CA MET A 64 10.89 -4.69 6.36
C MET A 64 10.93 -3.30 5.75
N PHE A 65 9.76 -2.71 5.56
CA PHE A 65 9.59 -1.35 5.06
C PHE A 65 8.93 -0.51 6.13
N TYR A 66 9.45 0.70 6.35
CA TYR A 66 8.86 1.60 7.34
C TYR A 66 9.10 3.06 7.00
N SER A 67 8.21 3.91 7.50
CA SER A 67 8.32 5.36 7.37
C SER A 67 7.75 6.06 8.60
N TYR A 68 8.25 7.25 8.92
CA TYR A 68 7.80 8.02 10.08
C TYR A 68 7.69 9.54 9.84
N ALA A 69 8.15 10.04 8.70
CA ALA A 69 8.04 11.44 8.30
C ALA A 69 8.24 11.59 6.78
N PRO A 70 7.85 12.71 6.17
CA PRO A 70 8.15 13.01 4.77
C PRO A 70 9.66 12.92 4.48
N GLY A 71 10.02 12.16 3.43
CA GLY A 71 11.41 11.86 3.08
C GLY A 71 12.10 10.83 3.97
N GLU A 72 11.43 10.33 5.02
CA GLU A 72 11.98 9.34 5.94
C GLU A 72 11.26 7.99 5.76
N SER A 73 11.52 7.35 4.63
CA SER A 73 11.01 6.04 4.26
C SER A 73 12.15 5.10 3.92
N TYR A 74 12.13 3.88 4.46
CA TYR A 74 13.26 2.96 4.43
C TYR A 74 12.84 1.52 4.18
N GLU A 75 13.73 0.76 3.58
CA GLU A 75 13.75 -0.71 3.58
C GLU A 75 14.90 -1.20 4.45
N LEU A 76 14.64 -2.19 5.30
CA LEU A 76 15.63 -2.99 5.99
C LEU A 76 15.54 -4.41 5.45
N SER A 77 16.60 -4.89 4.83
CA SER A 77 16.69 -6.25 4.31
C SER A 77 18.10 -6.78 4.47
N ARG A 78 18.23 -8.00 4.97
CA ARG A 78 19.53 -8.67 5.19
C ARG A 78 20.54 -7.77 5.93
N GLY A 79 20.06 -7.09 6.98
CA GLY A 79 20.88 -6.17 7.78
C GLY A 79 21.27 -4.85 7.10
N LYS A 80 20.82 -4.60 5.87
CA LYS A 80 21.08 -3.33 5.15
C LYS A 80 19.86 -2.41 5.21
N LYS A 81 20.10 -1.15 5.59
CA LYS A 81 19.11 -0.08 5.55
C LYS A 81 19.25 0.73 4.27
N ILE A 82 18.16 0.80 3.48
CA ILE A 82 18.12 1.53 2.21
C ILE A 82 17.05 2.62 2.31
N LYS A 83 17.39 3.85 1.97
CA LYS A 83 16.42 4.95 1.88
C LYS A 83 15.59 4.82 0.61
N LEU A 84 14.28 4.86 0.73
CA LEU A 84 13.33 4.75 -0.39
C LEU A 84 13.13 6.11 -1.06
N ASN A 85 12.91 6.11 -2.38
CA ASN A 85 12.68 7.32 -3.15
C ASN A 85 11.83 7.04 -4.39
N CYS A 86 10.56 7.42 -4.35
CA CYS A 86 9.60 7.31 -5.47
C CYS A 86 9.82 8.37 -6.57
N SER A 87 10.67 9.37 -6.37
CA SER A 87 10.91 10.43 -7.36
C SER A 87 12.05 10.14 -8.33
N LYS A 88 12.71 8.97 -8.23
CA LYS A 88 13.69 8.54 -9.23
C LYS A 88 13.03 8.48 -10.60
N LYS A 89 13.77 8.87 -11.65
CA LYS A 89 13.25 8.85 -13.03
C LYS A 89 12.73 7.47 -13.41
N THR A 90 11.51 7.43 -13.89
CA THR A 90 10.91 6.26 -14.54
C THR A 90 11.28 6.30 -16.01
N ASN A 91 11.50 5.15 -16.64
CA ASN A 91 11.56 5.08 -18.09
C ASN A 91 10.13 5.23 -18.65
N PRO A 92 9.78 6.32 -19.31
CA PRO A 92 8.40 6.54 -19.79
C PRO A 92 7.96 5.51 -20.85
N ASN A 93 8.91 4.83 -21.48
CA ASN A 93 8.66 3.77 -22.46
C ASN A 93 8.52 2.39 -21.83
N GLN A 94 8.63 2.28 -20.49
CA GLN A 94 8.59 1.00 -19.78
C GLN A 94 7.98 1.19 -18.38
N ILE A 95 6.68 1.46 -18.34
CA ILE A 95 5.94 1.57 -17.08
C ILE A 95 5.52 0.18 -16.62
N LYS A 96 5.99 -0.20 -15.42
CA LYS A 96 5.73 -1.50 -14.82
C LYS A 96 4.68 -1.38 -13.72
N ALA A 97 3.61 -2.19 -13.83
CA ALA A 97 2.57 -2.25 -12.83
C ALA A 97 2.67 -3.51 -11.97
N VAL A 98 2.13 -3.44 -10.76
CA VAL A 98 1.74 -4.62 -9.98
C VAL A 98 0.22 -4.67 -9.87
N HIS A 99 -0.34 -5.88 -9.77
CA HIS A 99 -1.76 -6.09 -9.55
C HIS A 99 -2.02 -7.37 -8.76
N TYR A 100 -3.11 -7.43 -7.98
CA TYR A 100 -3.40 -8.60 -7.15
C TYR A 100 -3.90 -9.82 -7.96
N SER A 101 -4.37 -9.63 -9.18
CA SER A 101 -4.94 -10.65 -10.07
C SER A 101 -4.23 -10.66 -11.41
N GLU A 102 -4.08 -11.84 -12.00
CA GLU A 102 -3.63 -11.98 -13.40
C GLU A 102 -4.70 -11.53 -14.40
N LYS A 103 -5.97 -11.58 -14.01
CA LYS A 103 -7.10 -11.14 -14.83
C LYS A 103 -7.51 -9.73 -14.45
N LEU A 104 -7.14 -8.75 -15.25
CA LEU A 104 -7.51 -7.36 -15.06
C LEU A 104 -8.96 -7.12 -15.49
N LYS A 105 -9.72 -6.38 -14.66
CA LYS A 105 -11.06 -5.88 -15.03
C LYS A 105 -10.92 -4.85 -16.17
N PRO A 106 -11.97 -4.65 -17.01
CA PRO A 106 -11.93 -3.71 -18.14
C PRO A 106 -11.54 -2.30 -17.73
N GLU A 107 -12.03 -1.81 -16.59
CA GLU A 107 -11.71 -0.50 -16.04
C GLU A 107 -10.22 -0.37 -15.70
N ILE A 108 -9.63 -1.38 -15.06
CA ILE A 108 -8.20 -1.40 -14.73
C ILE A 108 -7.36 -1.42 -16.01
N LYS A 109 -7.77 -2.19 -17.02
CA LYS A 109 -7.08 -2.21 -18.33
C LYS A 109 -7.07 -0.81 -18.99
N LYS A 110 -8.20 -0.08 -18.95
CA LYS A 110 -8.28 1.29 -19.47
C LYS A 110 -7.32 2.23 -18.73
N LEU A 111 -7.25 2.11 -17.40
CA LEU A 111 -6.32 2.91 -16.60
C LEU A 111 -4.86 2.53 -16.87
N HIS A 112 -4.54 1.24 -17.03
CA HIS A 112 -3.20 0.81 -17.44
C HIS A 112 -2.81 1.44 -18.79
N GLN A 113 -3.72 1.44 -19.78
CA GLN A 113 -3.49 2.11 -21.07
C GLN A 113 -3.28 3.61 -20.90
N LYS A 114 -4.12 4.28 -20.09
CA LYS A 114 -4.00 5.72 -19.80
C LYS A 114 -2.64 6.10 -19.22
N TYR A 115 -2.10 5.26 -18.32
CA TYR A 115 -0.80 5.48 -17.67
C TYR A 115 0.38 4.90 -18.44
N GLY A 116 0.18 4.38 -19.65
CA GLY A 116 1.25 3.81 -20.47
C GLY A 116 1.89 2.55 -19.89
N VAL A 117 1.14 1.76 -19.13
CA VAL A 117 1.65 0.50 -18.56
C VAL A 117 1.98 -0.47 -19.69
N THR A 118 3.23 -0.91 -19.75
CA THR A 118 3.74 -1.84 -20.78
C THR A 118 3.74 -3.29 -20.32
N GLU A 119 3.88 -3.49 -19.01
CA GLU A 119 3.87 -4.83 -18.39
C GLU A 119 3.29 -4.75 -16.98
N PHE A 120 2.74 -5.86 -16.49
CA PHE A 120 2.35 -5.98 -15.09
C PHE A 120 2.67 -7.35 -14.53
N GLN A 121 2.92 -7.40 -13.24
CA GLN A 121 3.16 -8.63 -12.49
C GLN A 121 2.08 -8.80 -11.42
N ARG A 122 1.60 -10.05 -11.25
CA ARG A 122 0.75 -10.38 -10.12
C ARG A 122 1.57 -10.41 -8.84
N MET A 123 1.04 -9.76 -7.80
CA MET A 123 1.61 -9.74 -6.46
C MET A 123 0.49 -9.62 -5.43
N LYS A 124 0.52 -10.43 -4.39
CA LYS A 124 -0.44 -10.38 -3.28
C LYS A 124 0.06 -9.50 -2.14
N SER A 125 -0.71 -9.41 -1.08
CA SER A 125 -0.46 -8.64 0.13
C SER A 125 -0.08 -7.17 -0.08
N SER A 126 0.23 -6.47 0.99
CA SER A 126 0.69 -5.08 1.01
C SER A 126 2.10 -4.90 0.44
N LEU A 127 2.79 -5.98 0.07
CA LEU A 127 4.09 -5.91 -0.59
C LEU A 127 4.03 -5.09 -1.90
N LYS A 128 2.86 -5.00 -2.55
CA LYS A 128 2.62 -4.13 -3.72
C LYS A 128 3.00 -2.67 -3.48
N PHE A 129 2.72 -2.15 -2.30
CA PHE A 129 3.09 -0.79 -1.91
C PHE A 129 4.61 -0.64 -1.78
N CYS A 130 5.24 -1.64 -1.19
CA CYS A 130 6.67 -1.66 -0.91
C CYS A 130 7.51 -1.63 -2.18
N VAL A 131 7.16 -2.44 -3.19
CA VAL A 131 7.89 -2.51 -4.46
C VAL A 131 7.73 -1.24 -5.31
N ILE A 132 6.68 -0.44 -5.08
CA ILE A 132 6.57 0.90 -5.69
C ILE A 132 7.43 1.90 -4.91
N ALA A 133 7.40 1.86 -3.58
CA ALA A 133 8.24 2.71 -2.75
C ALA A 133 9.74 2.49 -3.00
N SER A 134 10.17 1.25 -3.26
CA SER A 134 11.55 0.89 -3.62
C SER A 134 11.91 1.17 -5.09
N SER A 135 10.94 1.59 -5.91
CA SER A 135 11.10 1.81 -7.35
C SER A 135 11.37 0.56 -8.19
N GLU A 136 11.00 -0.62 -7.69
CA GLU A 136 11.01 -1.88 -8.46
C GLU A 136 9.87 -1.90 -9.49
N PHE A 137 8.74 -1.27 -9.14
CA PHE A 137 7.58 -1.05 -10.00
C PHE A 137 7.15 0.41 -9.94
N ASP A 138 6.26 0.82 -10.86
CA ASP A 138 5.92 2.22 -11.07
C ASP A 138 4.50 2.57 -10.61
N ILE A 139 3.55 1.62 -10.71
CA ILE A 139 2.13 1.89 -10.44
C ILE A 139 1.38 0.65 -9.96
N TYR A 140 0.40 0.87 -9.07
CA TYR A 140 -0.62 -0.09 -8.68
C TYR A 140 -2.00 0.57 -8.77
N ILE A 141 -2.92 -0.07 -9.46
CA ILE A 141 -4.30 0.41 -9.63
C ILE A 141 -5.25 -0.69 -9.18
N SER A 142 -6.23 -0.35 -8.34
CA SER A 142 -7.21 -1.30 -7.81
C SER A 142 -8.58 -0.67 -7.68
N GLU A 143 -9.60 -1.42 -8.04
CA GLU A 143 -10.99 -1.11 -7.71
C GLU A 143 -11.24 -1.18 -6.18
N PRO A 144 -12.38 -0.65 -5.69
CA PRO A 144 -12.74 -0.73 -4.26
C PRO A 144 -12.85 -2.20 -3.82
N ARG A 145 -11.95 -2.62 -2.91
CA ARG A 145 -11.92 -4.00 -2.38
C ARG A 145 -11.24 -4.16 -1.04
N ALA A 146 -10.23 -3.37 -0.78
CA ALA A 146 -9.37 -3.50 0.40
C ALA A 146 -9.98 -2.79 1.62
N SER A 147 -9.68 -3.29 2.80
CA SER A 147 -9.96 -2.60 4.05
C SER A 147 -8.86 -1.59 4.37
N GLU A 148 -9.12 -0.70 5.33
CA GLU A 148 -8.18 0.36 5.68
C GLU A 148 -6.83 -0.18 6.20
N TRP A 149 -6.84 -1.28 6.96
CA TRP A 149 -5.62 -1.92 7.47
C TRP A 149 -4.74 -2.56 6.40
N ASP A 150 -5.32 -2.94 5.24
CA ASP A 150 -4.56 -3.49 4.10
C ASP A 150 -3.69 -2.43 3.42
N ILE A 151 -4.07 -1.14 3.49
CA ILE A 151 -3.42 -0.09 2.70
C ILE A 151 -2.75 1.02 3.51
N ALA A 152 -3.16 1.27 4.76
CA ALA A 152 -2.70 2.43 5.52
C ALA A 152 -1.17 2.48 5.72
N ALA A 153 -0.56 1.35 6.03
CA ALA A 153 0.90 1.27 6.21
C ALA A 153 1.64 1.56 4.90
N GLY A 154 1.19 0.93 3.81
CA GLY A 154 1.75 1.17 2.48
C GLY A 154 1.55 2.59 1.98
N HIS A 155 0.39 3.20 2.28
CA HIS A 155 0.11 4.61 1.99
C HIS A 155 1.16 5.52 2.64
N ALA A 156 1.38 5.38 3.96
CA ALA A 156 2.40 6.17 4.64
C ALA A 156 3.80 5.99 4.04
N ILE A 157 4.20 4.74 3.76
CA ILE A 157 5.51 4.42 3.20
C ILE A 157 5.70 5.08 1.84
N VAL A 158 4.73 4.97 0.93
CA VAL A 158 4.83 5.50 -0.43
C VAL A 158 4.82 7.02 -0.44
N VAL A 159 3.91 7.66 0.29
CA VAL A 159 3.83 9.13 0.33
C VAL A 159 5.08 9.72 0.98
N ASN A 160 5.57 9.15 2.07
CA ASN A 160 6.82 9.58 2.70
C ASN A 160 8.05 9.31 1.84
N ALA A 161 7.99 8.37 0.89
CA ALA A 161 9.03 8.17 -0.14
C ALA A 161 8.89 9.13 -1.34
N GLY A 162 7.88 10.01 -1.36
CA GLY A 162 7.62 10.97 -2.45
C GLY A 162 6.74 10.43 -3.58
N GLY A 163 6.02 9.33 -3.37
CA GLY A 163 5.00 8.83 -4.28
C GLY A 163 3.63 9.47 -4.06
N LEU A 164 2.66 9.06 -4.86
CA LEU A 164 1.29 9.58 -4.85
C LEU A 164 0.28 8.45 -4.65
N ILE A 165 -0.78 8.74 -3.92
CA ILE A 165 -1.90 7.84 -3.73
C ILE A 165 -3.21 8.63 -3.76
N THR A 166 -4.15 8.21 -4.61
CA THR A 166 -5.48 8.82 -4.75
C THR A 166 -6.52 7.75 -5.06
N ASP A 167 -7.80 8.13 -5.03
CA ASP A 167 -8.84 7.36 -5.70
C ASP A 167 -8.84 7.61 -7.24
N PHE A 168 -9.80 7.02 -7.96
CA PHE A 168 -9.91 7.18 -9.42
C PHE A 168 -10.32 8.59 -9.85
N ASP A 169 -10.93 9.36 -8.96
CA ASP A 169 -11.30 10.78 -9.17
C ASP A 169 -10.15 11.74 -8.83
N GLY A 170 -9.00 11.24 -8.38
CA GLY A 170 -7.86 12.04 -7.94
C GLY A 170 -8.00 12.60 -6.53
N LYS A 171 -8.96 12.15 -5.74
CA LYS A 171 -9.19 12.61 -4.37
C LYS A 171 -8.28 11.89 -3.39
N GLU A 172 -7.94 12.57 -2.31
CA GLU A 172 -7.20 12.00 -1.18
C GLU A 172 -8.00 10.89 -0.48
N ILE A 173 -7.29 9.92 0.06
CA ILE A 173 -7.86 8.80 0.81
C ILE A 173 -7.72 9.06 2.30
N PHE A 174 -8.85 9.19 2.98
CA PHE A 174 -8.93 9.37 4.43
C PHE A 174 -9.29 8.07 5.13
N TYR A 175 -8.89 7.96 6.40
CA TYR A 175 -9.04 6.80 7.25
C TYR A 175 -10.02 7.05 8.39
N GLY A 176 -10.44 5.97 9.09
CA GLY A 176 -11.45 6.05 10.14
C GLY A 176 -12.87 6.12 9.59
N LYS A 177 -13.13 5.53 8.43
CA LYS A 177 -14.47 5.40 7.87
C LYS A 177 -15.28 4.38 8.68
N LYS A 178 -16.60 4.54 8.68
CA LYS A 178 -17.53 3.73 9.48
C LYS A 178 -17.39 2.22 9.27
N ASP A 179 -17.10 1.81 8.04
CA ASP A 179 -17.00 0.41 7.62
C ASP A 179 -15.55 -0.03 7.35
N PHE A 180 -14.57 0.88 7.54
CA PHE A 180 -13.16 0.66 7.22
C PHE A 180 -12.90 0.21 5.78
N LYS A 181 -13.78 0.54 4.83
CA LYS A 181 -13.60 0.20 3.42
C LYS A 181 -12.91 1.33 2.66
N ASN A 182 -12.07 0.95 1.74
CA ASN A 182 -11.39 1.90 0.88
C ASN A 182 -12.10 2.08 -0.46
N PRO A 183 -12.02 3.29 -1.05
CA PRO A 183 -12.42 3.52 -2.43
C PRO A 183 -11.49 2.78 -3.41
N SER A 184 -11.64 3.07 -4.69
CA SER A 184 -10.63 2.75 -5.70
C SER A 184 -9.27 3.35 -5.35
N LEU A 185 -8.21 2.79 -5.89
CA LEU A 185 -6.84 3.16 -5.56
C LEU A 185 -5.99 3.32 -6.81
N ILE A 186 -5.32 4.47 -6.93
CA ILE A 186 -4.18 4.70 -7.82
C ILE A 186 -2.99 5.05 -6.94
N LEU A 187 -2.04 4.16 -6.88
CA LEU A 187 -0.76 4.34 -6.19
C LEU A 187 0.33 4.38 -7.24
N LYS A 188 1.12 5.43 -7.28
CA LYS A 188 2.15 5.59 -8.31
C LYS A 188 3.36 6.37 -7.82
N ARG A 189 4.48 6.18 -8.50
CA ARG A 189 5.65 7.04 -8.36
C ARG A 189 5.32 8.44 -8.85
N SER A 190 5.96 9.47 -8.31
CA SER A 190 5.63 10.88 -8.58
C SER A 190 5.79 11.30 -10.05
N ASN A 191 6.63 10.61 -10.81
CA ASN A 191 6.93 10.91 -12.20
C ASN A 191 6.21 10.00 -13.23
N VAL A 192 5.25 9.19 -12.80
CA VAL A 192 4.31 8.51 -13.69
C VAL A 192 3.16 9.47 -13.98
N LEU A 193 3.01 9.90 -15.23
CA LEU A 193 2.04 10.91 -15.68
C LEU A 193 0.62 10.33 -15.80
#